data_5f842d64a366077ae5aef15c93727f31
#
_entry.id   5f842d64a366077ae5aef15c93727f31
#
_cell.length_a   1.000
_cell.length_b   1.000
_cell.length_c   1.000
_cell.angle_alpha   90.00
_cell.angle_beta   90.00
_cell.angle_gamma   90.00
#
_symmetry.space_group_name_H-M   'P 1'
#
loop_
_entity.id
_entity.type
_entity.pdbx_description
1 polymer ?
#
loop_
_entity_poly.entity_id
_entity_poly.type
_entity_poly.pdbx_seq_one_letter_code
_entity_poly.pdbx_strand_id
1 'polypeptide(L)'
;MTLFAFTSANQQNPWPVPDAFKNKTNPLKGDAASVTKGKELYNQHCKSCHGTKGKGDGPKAAQLDTECGDFTKASFQTQTDGALFYKTSEGRKDMPSYKKKIPEADDIWAVVNYMRTLK
;
A
#
# COMPACT_ATOMS: atom_id res chain seq x y z
N MET A 1 -39.21 14.16 -3.40
CA MET A 1 -37.90 14.08 -4.08
C MET A 1 -36.88 13.51 -3.12
N THR A 2 -36.50 12.29 -3.33
CA THR A 2 -35.46 11.63 -2.52
C THR A 2 -34.12 11.91 -3.15
N LEU A 3 -33.30 12.67 -2.45
CA LEU A 3 -31.92 12.88 -2.82
C LEU A 3 -31.10 11.67 -2.38
N PHE A 4 -30.67 10.88 -3.32
CA PHE A 4 -29.74 9.80 -3.04
C PHE A 4 -28.34 10.38 -2.96
N ALA A 5 -27.80 10.47 -1.75
CA ALA A 5 -26.40 10.79 -1.57
C ALA A 5 -25.59 9.56 -1.98
N PHE A 6 -24.93 9.63 -3.12
CA PHE A 6 -23.96 8.61 -3.51
C PHE A 6 -22.67 8.85 -2.75
N THR A 7 -22.43 8.06 -1.71
CA THR A 7 -21.12 8.00 -1.10
C THR A 7 -20.22 7.17 -2.00
N SER A 8 -19.14 7.74 -2.48
CA SER A 8 -18.16 6.99 -3.24
C SER A 8 -17.57 5.88 -2.36
N ALA A 9 -17.22 4.73 -2.95
CA ALA A 9 -16.62 3.62 -2.24
C ALA A 9 -15.35 4.05 -1.46
N ASN A 10 -14.63 5.07 -1.95
CA ASN A 10 -13.43 5.62 -1.31
C ASN A 10 -13.71 6.32 0.02
N GLN A 11 -14.94 6.79 0.23
CA GLN A 11 -15.34 7.42 1.49
C GLN A 11 -15.68 6.42 2.58
N GLN A 12 -15.91 5.15 2.22
CA GLN A 12 -16.31 4.10 3.15
C GLN A 12 -15.15 3.54 3.96
N ASN A 13 -13.92 3.65 3.45
CA ASN A 13 -12.72 3.09 4.08
C ASN A 13 -11.58 4.11 4.13
N PRO A 14 -11.79 5.28 4.76
CA PRO A 14 -10.70 6.24 4.88
C PRO A 14 -9.58 5.66 5.73
N TRP A 15 -8.36 5.93 5.32
CA TRP A 15 -7.18 5.54 6.08
C TRP A 15 -6.35 6.79 6.42
N PRO A 16 -6.66 7.45 7.53
CA PRO A 16 -5.94 8.66 7.94
C PRO A 16 -4.46 8.39 8.16
N VAL A 17 -3.63 9.29 7.68
CA VAL A 17 -2.18 9.22 7.86
C VAL A 17 -1.74 10.48 8.60
N PRO A 18 -1.00 10.38 9.73
CA PRO A 18 -0.46 11.54 10.41
C PRO A 18 0.41 12.39 9.48
N ASP A 19 0.32 13.71 9.60
CA ASP A 19 1.07 14.63 8.75
C ASP A 19 2.59 14.39 8.81
N ALA A 20 3.11 14.02 9.97
CA ALA A 20 4.52 13.70 10.14
C ALA A 20 4.98 12.57 9.23
N PHE A 21 4.11 11.58 8.98
CA PHE A 21 4.39 10.49 8.03
C PHE A 21 4.10 10.89 6.60
N LYS A 22 2.96 11.53 6.37
CA LYS A 22 2.53 11.94 5.04
C LYS A 22 3.58 12.79 4.33
N ASN A 23 4.25 13.65 5.08
CA ASN A 23 5.29 14.57 4.58
C ASN A 23 6.70 13.98 4.64
N LYS A 24 6.85 12.74 5.06
CA LYS A 24 8.15 12.10 5.21
C LYS A 24 8.77 11.83 3.84
N THR A 25 10.02 12.23 3.70
CA THR A 25 10.78 12.03 2.46
C THR A 25 11.27 10.59 2.34
N ASN A 26 11.10 9.99 1.17
CA ASN A 26 11.66 8.67 0.86
C ASN A 26 13.15 8.81 0.55
N PRO A 27 14.03 8.30 1.41
CA PRO A 27 15.48 8.44 1.21
C PRO A 27 16.03 7.59 0.06
N LEU A 28 15.24 6.61 -0.42
CA LEU A 28 15.65 5.67 -1.46
C LEU A 28 14.89 5.90 -2.78
N LYS A 29 14.25 7.05 -2.94
CA LYS A 29 13.51 7.37 -4.16
C LYS A 29 14.44 7.31 -5.38
N GLY A 30 14.04 6.52 -6.39
CA GLY A 30 14.80 6.36 -7.62
C GLY A 30 15.95 5.36 -7.56
N ASP A 31 16.14 4.68 -6.43
CA ASP A 31 17.21 3.68 -6.28
C ASP A 31 16.78 2.34 -6.88
N ALA A 32 17.45 1.92 -7.96
CA ALA A 32 17.12 0.68 -8.66
C ALA A 32 17.33 -0.57 -7.81
N ALA A 33 18.37 -0.60 -6.98
CA ALA A 33 18.62 -1.73 -6.08
C ALA A 33 17.51 -1.85 -5.04
N SER A 34 16.98 -0.72 -4.58
CA SER A 34 15.83 -0.67 -3.67
C SER A 34 14.58 -1.27 -4.32
N VAL A 35 14.33 -0.97 -5.59
CA VAL A 35 13.19 -1.55 -6.33
C VAL A 35 13.30 -3.08 -6.39
N THR A 36 14.49 -3.60 -6.67
CA THR A 36 14.72 -5.05 -6.71
C THR A 36 14.46 -5.70 -5.36
N LYS A 37 14.97 -5.10 -4.29
CA LYS A 37 14.72 -5.57 -2.92
C LYS A 37 13.23 -5.51 -2.58
N GLY A 38 12.57 -4.43 -2.97
CA GLY A 38 11.14 -4.24 -2.76
C GLY A 38 10.31 -5.30 -3.46
N LYS A 39 10.70 -5.70 -4.66
CA LYS A 39 10.03 -6.79 -5.39
C LYS A 39 10.12 -8.11 -4.63
N GLU A 40 11.28 -8.45 -4.10
CA GLU A 40 11.47 -9.65 -3.30
C GLU A 40 10.55 -9.66 -2.07
N LEU A 41 10.53 -8.54 -1.33
CA LEU A 41 9.72 -8.39 -0.14
C LEU A 41 8.22 -8.41 -0.46
N TYR A 42 7.82 -7.76 -1.54
CA TYR A 42 6.45 -7.77 -2.01
C TYR A 42 5.99 -9.19 -2.34
N ASN A 43 6.79 -9.94 -3.07
CA ASN A 43 6.47 -11.33 -3.43
C ASN A 43 6.35 -12.21 -2.19
N GLN A 44 7.15 -11.94 -1.16
CA GLN A 44 7.15 -12.72 0.07
C GLN A 44 5.97 -12.40 0.98
N HIS A 45 5.62 -11.10 1.11
CA HIS A 45 4.69 -10.63 2.15
C HIS A 45 3.37 -10.05 1.64
N CYS A 46 3.30 -9.60 0.41
CA CYS A 46 2.19 -8.75 -0.05
C CYS A 46 1.36 -9.37 -1.17
N LYS A 47 2.01 -10.12 -2.03
CA LYS A 47 1.44 -10.65 -3.27
C LYS A 47 0.22 -11.54 -3.06
N SER A 48 0.18 -12.30 -1.96
CA SER A 48 -0.92 -13.24 -1.72
C SER A 48 -2.29 -12.55 -1.59
N CYS A 49 -2.31 -11.30 -1.16
CA CYS A 49 -3.52 -10.48 -1.07
C CYS A 49 -3.59 -9.45 -2.21
N HIS A 50 -2.50 -8.73 -2.42
CA HIS A 50 -2.49 -7.61 -3.38
C HIS A 50 -2.34 -8.03 -4.84
N GLY A 51 -1.93 -9.27 -5.11
CA GLY A 51 -1.78 -9.79 -6.46
C GLY A 51 -0.43 -9.47 -7.08
N THR A 52 -0.10 -10.19 -8.15
CA THR A 52 1.18 -10.04 -8.86
C THR A 52 1.36 -8.64 -9.43
N LYS A 53 0.26 -8.00 -9.85
CA LYS A 53 0.27 -6.66 -10.45
C LYS A 53 -0.26 -5.58 -9.51
N GLY A 54 -0.55 -5.91 -8.27
CA GLY A 54 -1.07 -4.96 -7.29
C GLY A 54 -2.54 -4.60 -7.47
N LYS A 55 -3.31 -5.40 -8.19
CA LYS A 55 -4.73 -5.13 -8.48
C LYS A 55 -5.68 -5.56 -7.36
N GLY A 56 -5.17 -6.10 -6.27
CA GLY A 56 -5.99 -6.57 -5.17
C GLY A 56 -6.65 -7.93 -5.43
N ASP A 57 -6.14 -8.68 -6.39
CA ASP A 57 -6.69 -9.94 -6.87
C ASP A 57 -5.83 -11.16 -6.49
N GLY A 58 -5.07 -11.06 -5.42
CA GLY A 58 -4.29 -12.17 -4.91
C GLY A 58 -5.20 -13.31 -4.42
N PRO A 59 -4.69 -14.55 -4.34
CA PRO A 59 -5.50 -15.72 -3.98
C PRO A 59 -6.16 -15.62 -2.60
N LYS A 60 -5.62 -14.82 -1.68
CA LYS A 60 -6.22 -14.60 -0.36
C LYS A 60 -7.23 -13.46 -0.31
N ALA A 61 -7.29 -12.61 -1.34
CA ALA A 61 -8.13 -11.41 -1.34
C ALA A 61 -9.61 -11.74 -1.15
N ALA A 62 -10.11 -12.80 -1.78
CA ALA A 62 -11.52 -13.20 -1.70
C ALA A 62 -11.95 -13.63 -0.29
N GLN A 63 -11.01 -13.98 0.58
CA GLN A 63 -11.27 -14.42 1.95
C GLN A 63 -11.28 -13.27 2.96
N LEU A 64 -10.97 -12.05 2.52
CA LEU A 64 -10.86 -10.90 3.39
C LEU A 64 -12.15 -10.08 3.38
N ASP A 65 -12.47 -9.47 4.53
CA ASP A 65 -13.61 -8.56 4.67
C ASP A 65 -13.32 -7.18 4.08
N THR A 66 -12.04 -6.83 3.94
CA THR A 66 -11.59 -5.54 3.43
C THR A 66 -10.98 -5.72 2.05
N GLU A 67 -11.36 -4.83 1.12
CA GLU A 67 -10.74 -4.83 -0.21
C GLU A 67 -9.27 -4.42 -0.14
N CYS A 68 -8.44 -5.11 -0.91
CA CYS A 68 -7.00 -4.83 -0.98
C CYS A 68 -6.66 -3.60 -1.82
N GLY A 69 -7.63 -3.07 -2.56
CA GLY A 69 -7.40 -1.93 -3.45
C GLY A 69 -6.65 -2.30 -4.72
N ASP A 70 -6.43 -1.30 -5.55
CA ASP A 70 -5.73 -1.47 -6.84
C ASP A 70 -4.60 -0.43 -6.93
N PHE A 71 -3.36 -0.91 -6.84
CA PHE A 71 -2.18 -0.05 -6.87
C PHE A 71 -1.95 0.60 -8.24
N THR A 72 -2.55 0.05 -9.30
CA THR A 72 -2.38 0.60 -10.64
C THR A 72 -3.18 1.87 -10.90
N LYS A 73 -4.14 2.18 -10.01
CA LYS A 73 -5.01 3.34 -10.17
C LYS A 73 -4.34 4.64 -9.75
N ALA A 74 -4.75 5.74 -10.40
CA ALA A 74 -4.27 7.07 -10.06
C ALA A 74 -4.56 7.43 -8.59
N SER A 75 -5.71 7.02 -8.05
CA SER A 75 -6.06 7.27 -6.66
C SER A 75 -5.05 6.68 -5.67
N PHE A 76 -4.41 5.57 -6.02
CA PHE A 76 -3.33 5.02 -5.22
C PHE A 76 -2.00 5.77 -5.48
N GLN A 77 -1.65 5.96 -6.76
CA GLN A 77 -0.35 6.50 -7.15
C GLN A 77 -0.18 7.98 -6.81
N THR A 78 -1.26 8.70 -6.54
CA THR A 78 -1.19 10.10 -6.10
C THR A 78 -0.92 10.28 -4.60
N GLN A 79 -0.98 9.20 -3.81
CA GLN A 79 -0.57 9.24 -2.41
C GLN A 79 0.92 9.56 -2.29
N THR A 80 1.31 10.21 -1.19
CA THR A 80 2.74 10.45 -0.93
C THR A 80 3.46 9.17 -0.57
N ASP A 81 4.76 9.11 -0.80
CA ASP A 81 5.57 7.96 -0.39
C ASP A 81 5.49 7.73 1.12
N GLY A 82 5.46 8.80 1.91
CA GLY A 82 5.31 8.70 3.36
C GLY A 82 3.99 8.09 3.78
N ALA A 83 2.89 8.41 3.09
CA ALA A 83 1.59 7.78 3.34
C ALA A 83 1.64 6.27 3.05
N LEU A 84 2.25 5.88 1.94
CA LEU A 84 2.40 4.47 1.59
C LEU A 84 3.29 3.73 2.59
N PHE A 85 4.36 4.37 3.05
CA PHE A 85 5.22 3.83 4.10
C PHE A 85 4.43 3.57 5.37
N TYR A 86 3.67 4.57 5.84
CA TYR A 86 2.86 4.46 7.05
C TYR A 86 1.87 3.29 6.94
N LYS A 87 1.12 3.23 5.87
CA LYS A 87 0.11 2.19 5.65
C LYS A 87 0.72 0.80 5.61
N THR A 88 1.86 0.65 4.96
CA THR A 88 2.57 -0.62 4.87
C THR A 88 3.11 -1.05 6.22
N SER A 89 3.74 -0.13 6.94
CA SER A 89 4.32 -0.41 8.26
C SER A 89 3.25 -0.71 9.31
N GLU A 90 2.23 0.14 9.40
CA GLU A 90 1.21 0.03 10.45
C GLU A 90 0.18 -1.06 10.21
N GLY A 91 -0.25 -1.23 8.95
CA GLY A 91 -1.36 -2.11 8.64
C GLY A 91 -2.68 -1.59 9.19
N ARG A 92 -3.75 -2.28 8.92
CA ARG A 92 -5.06 -2.11 9.58
C ARG A 92 -5.99 -3.23 9.17
N LYS A 93 -6.94 -3.59 10.05
CA LYS A 93 -7.94 -4.63 9.78
C LYS A 93 -7.26 -5.91 9.28
N ASP A 94 -7.64 -6.41 8.10
CA ASP A 94 -7.07 -7.63 7.54
C ASP A 94 -5.61 -7.48 7.08
N MET A 95 -5.16 -6.26 6.84
CA MET A 95 -3.75 -6.01 6.50
C MET A 95 -2.89 -5.98 7.76
N PRO A 96 -1.97 -6.94 7.94
CA PRO A 96 -1.14 -6.98 9.14
C PRO A 96 -0.16 -5.81 9.20
N SER A 97 0.30 -5.49 10.41
CA SER A 97 1.45 -4.62 10.62
C SER A 97 2.72 -5.35 10.21
N TYR A 98 3.62 -4.65 9.52
CA TYR A 98 4.90 -5.22 9.10
C TYR A 98 6.10 -4.72 9.93
N LYS A 99 5.85 -4.01 11.02
CA LYS A 99 6.92 -3.50 11.89
C LYS A 99 7.87 -4.59 12.39
N LYS A 100 7.35 -5.78 12.67
CA LYS A 100 8.16 -6.90 13.16
C LYS A 100 8.71 -7.77 12.05
N LYS A 101 7.95 -7.95 10.97
CA LYS A 101 8.36 -8.82 9.85
C LYS A 101 9.34 -8.12 8.91
N ILE A 102 9.21 -6.80 8.80
CA ILE A 102 10.10 -5.96 7.99
C ILE A 102 10.58 -4.82 8.89
N PRO A 103 11.51 -5.10 9.83
CA PRO A 103 11.88 -4.13 10.86
C PRO A 103 12.73 -2.97 10.36
N GLU A 104 13.41 -3.12 9.21
CA GLU A 104 14.26 -2.08 8.67
C GLU A 104 13.43 -1.08 7.85
N ALA A 105 13.53 0.21 8.20
CA ALA A 105 12.82 1.26 7.48
C ALA A 105 13.16 1.28 5.99
N ASP A 106 14.42 1.05 5.63
CA ASP A 106 14.87 1.01 4.23
C ASP A 106 14.17 -0.09 3.44
N ASP A 107 13.85 -1.21 4.07
CA ASP A 107 13.12 -2.31 3.44
C ASP A 107 11.66 -1.94 3.19
N ILE A 108 11.03 -1.20 4.09
CA ILE A 108 9.67 -0.67 3.86
C ILE A 108 9.70 0.34 2.70
N TRP A 109 10.68 1.24 2.66
CA TRP A 109 10.86 2.15 1.52
C TRP A 109 11.07 1.39 0.20
N ALA A 110 11.79 0.28 0.26
CA ALA A 110 11.99 -0.59 -0.90
C ALA A 110 10.65 -1.13 -1.43
N VAL A 111 9.78 -1.59 -0.54
CA VAL A 111 8.43 -2.03 -0.91
C VAL A 111 7.64 -0.88 -1.54
N VAL A 112 7.70 0.32 -0.97
CA VAL A 112 7.05 1.51 -1.55
C VAL A 112 7.57 1.79 -2.95
N ASN A 113 8.89 1.74 -3.14
CA ASN A 113 9.50 1.95 -4.46
C ASN A 113 9.01 0.92 -5.49
N TYR A 114 8.87 -0.33 -5.07
CA TYR A 114 8.33 -1.36 -5.94
C TYR A 114 6.86 -1.10 -6.28
N MET A 115 6.04 -0.70 -5.30
CA MET A 115 4.63 -0.35 -5.55
C MET A 115 4.49 0.75 -6.61
N ARG A 116 5.43 1.70 -6.68
CA ARG A 116 5.44 2.75 -7.68
C ARG A 116 5.63 2.23 -9.11
N THR A 117 6.16 1.03 -9.26
CA THR A 117 6.32 0.41 -10.58
C THR A 117 5.05 -0.28 -11.06
N LEU A 118 4.07 -0.47 -10.19
CA LEU A 118 2.82 -1.19 -10.48
C LEU A 118 1.72 -0.24 -11.00
N LYS A 119 2.02 0.57 -11.98
CA LYS A 119 1.07 1.55 -12.54
C LYS A 119 0.81 1.31 -14.03
#